data_96bc325735736413eb15b0c29c42dd9f
#
_entry.id   96bc325735736413eb15b0c29c42dd9f
#
_cell.length_a   1.000
_cell.length_b   1.000
_cell.length_c   1.000
_cell.angle_alpha   90.00
_cell.angle_beta   90.00
_cell.angle_gamma   90.00
#
_symmetry.space_group_name_H-M   'P 1'
#
loop_
_entity.id
_entity.type
_entity.pdbx_description
1 polymer ?
#
loop_
_entity_poly.entity_id
_entity_poly.type
_entity_poly.pdbx_seq_one_letter_code
_entity_poly.pdbx_strand_id
1 'polypeptide(L)'
;KYNDIDKANLAYRKQRKHTHKQTRKMIMRLLALLGKILGEIRRQMRVHPDEELLNDKQLDMLETITRVYRQQKNHFKSGDSRESIPNRIVSVSKPYIRPIVRGKETKTVEFGAKCNNILIDGISFIEKLSFNAFNEGTRLKHCVSLSEKLTGVPVKKIGGDQGYSGNDNRTFCKENRIETSFTQKGRTGKNEVKNATKRELARVRATAMEGSFGTQKEHYGLRKIAARIKSTEILLIFFGIHTANVVNLARRESVQVALAA
;
A
#
# COMPACT_ATOMS: atom_id res chain seq x y z
N LYS A 1 -18.61 21.71 26.99
CA LYS A 1 -17.22 21.20 26.90
C LYS A 1 -16.92 20.48 25.57
N TYR A 2 -17.83 19.62 25.05
CA TYR A 2 -17.68 19.02 23.69
C TYR A 2 -17.67 20.14 22.65
N ASN A 3 -18.71 20.95 22.58
CA ASN A 3 -18.85 22.05 21.61
C ASN A 3 -17.68 23.04 21.63
N ASP A 4 -17.11 23.32 22.82
CA ASP A 4 -15.97 24.25 22.95
C ASP A 4 -14.68 23.64 22.35
N ILE A 5 -14.48 22.31 22.52
CA ILE A 5 -13.35 21.60 21.96
C ILE A 5 -13.53 21.45 20.45
N ASP A 6 -14.74 21.18 19.98
CA ASP A 6 -15.05 21.06 18.56
C ASP A 6 -14.84 22.40 17.83
N LYS A 7 -15.38 23.52 18.36
CA LYS A 7 -15.12 24.87 17.84
C LYS A 7 -13.63 25.19 17.79
N ALA A 8 -12.89 24.85 18.85
CA ALA A 8 -11.46 25.08 18.90
C ALA A 8 -10.69 24.21 17.90
N ASN A 9 -11.12 22.96 17.67
CA ASN A 9 -10.54 22.07 16.66
C ASN A 9 -10.82 22.57 15.25
N LEU A 10 -12.03 23.05 14.97
CA LEU A 10 -12.38 23.65 13.69
C LEU A 10 -11.52 24.90 13.41
N ALA A 11 -11.37 25.77 14.41
CA ALA A 11 -10.51 26.95 14.30
C ALA A 11 -9.05 26.57 14.06
N TYR A 12 -8.54 25.55 14.78
CA TYR A 12 -7.21 25.01 14.58
C TYR A 12 -7.02 24.49 13.14
N ARG A 13 -7.94 23.67 12.63
CA ARG A 13 -7.86 23.09 11.27
C ARG A 13 -7.91 24.12 10.13
N LYS A 14 -8.52 25.29 10.35
CA LYS A 14 -8.57 26.39 9.37
C LYS A 14 -7.26 27.16 9.27
N GLN A 15 -6.37 27.05 10.23
CA GLN A 15 -5.07 27.74 10.20
C GLN A 15 -4.15 27.07 9.16
N ARG A 16 -3.45 27.89 8.38
CA ARG A 16 -2.52 27.40 7.33
C ARG A 16 -1.24 26.79 7.93
N LYS A 17 -0.79 27.31 9.07
CA LYS A 17 0.43 26.86 9.76
C LYS A 17 0.13 26.71 11.25
N HIS A 18 0.71 25.71 11.87
CA HIS A 18 0.57 25.42 13.30
C HIS A 18 1.94 25.37 13.97
N THR A 19 2.06 25.95 15.14
CA THR A 19 3.24 25.74 15.99
C THR A 19 3.14 24.38 16.69
N HIS A 20 4.27 23.79 17.04
CA HIS A 20 4.32 22.55 17.81
C HIS A 20 3.51 22.66 19.13
N LYS A 21 3.61 23.82 19.82
CA LYS A 21 2.86 24.09 21.04
C LYS A 21 1.34 24.07 20.84
N GLN A 22 0.86 24.69 19.75
CA GLN A 22 -0.58 24.68 19.41
C GLN A 22 -1.07 23.26 19.10
N THR A 23 -0.31 22.51 18.28
CA THR A 23 -0.62 21.12 17.94
C THR A 23 -0.67 20.25 19.18
N ARG A 24 0.34 20.33 20.05
CA ARG A 24 0.40 19.55 21.30
C ARG A 24 -0.78 19.89 22.24
N LYS A 25 -1.13 21.18 22.39
CA LYS A 25 -2.27 21.62 23.19
C LYS A 25 -3.59 21.06 22.65
N MET A 26 -3.78 21.06 21.33
CA MET A 26 -4.99 20.53 20.69
C MET A 26 -5.10 19.02 20.87
N ILE A 27 -4.04 18.26 20.63
CA ILE A 27 -4.00 16.81 20.84
C ILE A 27 -4.33 16.47 22.30
N MET A 28 -3.76 17.17 23.26
CA MET A 28 -4.06 16.97 24.70
C MET A 28 -5.54 17.14 24.99
N ARG A 29 -6.18 18.22 24.46
CA ARG A 29 -7.62 18.48 24.68
C ARG A 29 -8.50 17.39 24.06
N LEU A 30 -8.17 16.94 22.84
CA LEU A 30 -8.88 15.87 22.15
C LEU A 30 -8.73 14.53 22.87
N LEU A 31 -7.53 14.18 23.32
CA LEU A 31 -7.29 12.95 24.09
C LEU A 31 -8.02 12.98 25.45
N ALA A 32 -8.03 14.12 26.13
CA ALA A 32 -8.76 14.26 27.39
C ALA A 32 -10.28 14.09 27.20
N LEU A 33 -10.84 14.67 26.13
CA LEU A 33 -12.26 14.51 25.79
C LEU A 33 -12.58 13.06 25.43
N LEU A 34 -11.80 12.46 24.55
CA LEU A 34 -12.02 11.07 24.11
C LEU A 34 -11.89 10.09 25.28
N GLY A 35 -10.89 10.27 26.15
CA GLY A 35 -10.74 9.45 27.35
C GLY A 35 -11.93 9.54 28.30
N LYS A 36 -12.55 10.73 28.42
CA LYS A 36 -13.75 10.94 29.22
C LYS A 36 -14.97 10.23 28.63
N ILE A 37 -15.16 10.33 27.30
CA ILE A 37 -16.26 9.67 26.58
C ILE A 37 -16.12 8.14 26.69
N LEU A 38 -14.92 7.60 26.45
CA LEU A 38 -14.65 6.16 26.58
C LEU A 38 -14.86 5.66 28.02
N GLY A 39 -14.50 6.46 29.01
CA GLY A 39 -14.75 6.18 30.42
C GLY A 39 -16.23 6.11 30.74
N GLU A 40 -17.02 7.06 30.23
CA GLU A 40 -18.46 7.10 30.42
C GLU A 40 -19.18 5.92 29.76
N ILE A 41 -18.84 5.61 28.50
CA ILE A 41 -19.41 4.44 27.82
C ILE A 41 -19.18 3.16 28.64
N ARG A 42 -17.94 2.95 29.11
CA ARG A 42 -17.62 1.78 29.93
C ARG A 42 -18.33 1.78 31.27
N ARG A 43 -18.58 2.96 31.84
CA ARG A 43 -19.35 3.08 33.08
C ARG A 43 -20.80 2.64 32.85
N GLN A 44 -21.43 3.12 31.76
CA GLN A 44 -22.80 2.73 31.41
C GLN A 44 -22.94 1.23 31.18
N MET A 45 -22.01 0.63 30.39
CA MET A 45 -21.99 -0.82 30.16
C MET A 45 -21.83 -1.65 31.45
N ARG A 46 -21.18 -1.12 32.49
CA ARG A 46 -21.07 -1.78 33.80
C ARG A 46 -22.30 -1.59 34.68
N VAL A 47 -22.98 -0.45 34.56
CA VAL A 47 -24.18 -0.17 35.33
C VAL A 47 -25.39 -0.93 34.79
N HIS A 48 -25.40 -1.24 33.50
CA HIS A 48 -26.45 -1.94 32.79
C HIS A 48 -25.89 -3.22 32.13
N PRO A 49 -25.49 -4.23 32.92
CA PRO A 49 -24.80 -5.42 32.37
C PRO A 49 -25.72 -6.29 31.54
N ASP A 50 -27.02 -6.29 31.82
CA ASP A 50 -28.02 -7.13 31.17
C ASP A 50 -28.68 -6.44 29.95
N GLU A 51 -28.33 -5.19 29.68
CA GLU A 51 -28.85 -4.44 28.54
C GLU A 51 -27.86 -4.45 27.37
N GLU A 52 -28.34 -4.76 26.17
CA GLU A 52 -27.56 -4.63 24.94
C GLU A 52 -27.47 -3.15 24.50
N LEU A 53 -26.63 -2.36 25.21
CA LEU A 53 -26.46 -0.93 24.93
C LEU A 53 -25.81 -0.65 23.57
N LEU A 54 -25.06 -1.58 23.03
CA LEU A 54 -24.32 -1.47 21.77
C LEU A 54 -24.45 -2.77 20.99
N ASN A 55 -24.77 -2.68 19.71
CA ASN A 55 -24.73 -3.84 18.83
C ASN A 55 -23.26 -4.22 18.45
N ASP A 56 -23.06 -5.39 17.84
CA ASP A 56 -21.73 -5.93 17.49
C ASP A 56 -20.88 -4.94 16.70
N LYS A 57 -21.44 -4.25 15.71
CA LYS A 57 -20.72 -3.24 14.90
C LYS A 57 -20.25 -2.05 15.74
N GLN A 58 -21.06 -1.65 16.72
CA GLN A 58 -20.71 -0.56 17.62
C GLN A 58 -19.65 -1.00 18.63
N LEU A 59 -19.68 -2.25 19.07
CA LEU A 59 -18.64 -2.84 19.92
C LEU A 59 -17.29 -2.92 19.17
N ASP A 60 -17.26 -3.41 17.95
CA ASP A 60 -16.07 -3.43 17.09
C ASP A 60 -15.50 -2.01 16.88
N MET A 61 -16.39 -1.03 16.66
CA MET A 61 -15.99 0.36 16.50
C MET A 61 -15.42 0.92 17.81
N LEU A 62 -16.04 0.63 18.94
CA LEU A 62 -15.58 1.05 20.28
C LEU A 62 -14.19 0.46 20.58
N GLU A 63 -13.97 -0.82 20.26
CA GLU A 63 -12.66 -1.44 20.38
C GLU A 63 -11.62 -0.73 19.50
N THR A 64 -11.95 -0.47 18.25
CA THR A 64 -11.07 0.25 17.31
C THR A 64 -10.73 1.65 17.83
N ILE A 65 -11.72 2.42 18.28
CA ILE A 65 -11.53 3.76 18.86
C ILE A 65 -10.66 3.68 20.13
N THR A 66 -10.88 2.67 20.97
CA THR A 66 -10.07 2.44 22.18
C THR A 66 -8.61 2.16 21.83
N ARG A 67 -8.35 1.35 20.79
CA ARG A 67 -6.98 1.09 20.30
C ARG A 67 -6.33 2.37 19.76
N VAL A 68 -7.05 3.16 18.96
CA VAL A 68 -6.56 4.46 18.46
C VAL A 68 -6.23 5.40 19.64
N TYR A 69 -7.12 5.49 20.62
CA TYR A 69 -6.88 6.29 21.82
C TYR A 69 -5.60 5.88 22.55
N ARG A 70 -5.39 4.57 22.77
CA ARG A 70 -4.17 4.05 23.42
C ARG A 70 -2.92 4.39 22.61
N GLN A 71 -2.94 4.17 21.30
CA GLN A 71 -1.83 4.50 20.41
C GLN A 71 -1.46 5.98 20.48
N GLN A 72 -2.44 6.86 20.33
CA GLN A 72 -2.22 8.31 20.36
C GLN A 72 -1.81 8.82 21.75
N LYS A 73 -2.38 8.28 22.82
CA LYS A 73 -2.01 8.63 24.20
C LYS A 73 -0.57 8.24 24.53
N ASN A 74 -0.14 7.04 24.12
CA ASN A 74 1.22 6.57 24.35
C ASN A 74 2.23 7.42 23.57
N HIS A 75 1.98 7.66 22.29
CA HIS A 75 2.81 8.53 21.45
C HIS A 75 2.86 9.99 21.98
N PHE A 76 1.75 10.51 22.48
CA PHE A 76 1.73 11.83 23.11
C PHE A 76 2.59 11.89 24.39
N LYS A 77 2.60 10.80 25.17
CA LYS A 77 3.39 10.69 26.39
C LYS A 77 4.89 10.53 26.14
N SER A 78 5.28 9.81 25.09
CA SER A 78 6.70 9.64 24.74
C SER A 78 7.38 10.96 24.39
N GLY A 79 6.60 11.95 23.93
CA GLY A 79 7.10 13.29 23.58
C GLY A 79 7.93 13.32 22.30
N ASP A 80 8.31 12.18 21.74
CA ASP A 80 9.04 12.08 20.47
C ASP A 80 8.07 11.98 19.28
N SER A 81 7.95 13.08 18.54
CA SER A 81 7.13 13.13 17.34
C SER A 81 7.65 12.27 16.18
N ARG A 82 8.90 11.79 16.25
CA ARG A 82 9.55 10.94 15.25
C ARG A 82 9.35 9.45 15.55
N GLU A 83 8.95 9.10 16.77
CA GLU A 83 8.69 7.71 17.13
C GLU A 83 7.54 7.15 16.29
N SER A 84 7.78 6.03 15.61
CA SER A 84 6.77 5.36 14.82
C SER A 84 5.79 4.61 15.72
N ILE A 85 4.49 4.77 15.47
CA ILE A 85 3.46 4.00 16.17
C ILE A 85 3.34 2.63 15.49
N PRO A 86 3.67 1.51 16.18
CA PRO A 86 3.51 0.18 15.61
C PRO A 86 2.04 -0.09 15.24
N ASN A 87 1.82 -0.66 14.06
CA ASN A 87 0.47 -0.97 13.56
C ASN A 87 -0.52 0.19 13.64
N ARG A 88 -0.05 1.41 13.40
CA ARG A 88 -0.83 2.65 13.49
C ARG A 88 -2.14 2.55 12.72
N ILE A 89 -3.25 2.75 13.41
CA ILE A 89 -4.58 2.86 12.81
C ILE A 89 -4.78 4.29 12.34
N VAL A 90 -5.08 4.47 11.06
CA VAL A 90 -5.29 5.78 10.41
C VAL A 90 -6.73 6.02 9.98
N SER A 91 -7.57 4.98 10.04
CA SER A 91 -8.99 5.06 9.74
C SER A 91 -9.77 4.19 10.73
N VAL A 92 -10.79 4.77 11.36
CA VAL A 92 -11.68 4.02 12.27
C VAL A 92 -12.59 3.08 11.48
N SER A 93 -13.06 3.50 10.31
CA SER A 93 -13.92 2.69 9.44
C SER A 93 -13.17 1.58 8.70
N LYS A 94 -11.84 1.73 8.53
CA LYS A 94 -10.96 0.75 7.89
C LYS A 94 -9.70 0.52 8.73
N PRO A 95 -9.82 -0.12 9.90
CA PRO A 95 -8.72 -0.25 10.86
C PRO A 95 -7.56 -1.13 10.38
N TYR A 96 -7.73 -1.82 9.25
CA TYR A 96 -6.68 -2.61 8.59
C TYR A 96 -5.74 -1.79 7.70
N ILE A 97 -6.11 -0.55 7.33
CA ILE A 97 -5.26 0.32 6.51
C ILE A 97 -4.12 0.88 7.34
N ARG A 98 -2.92 0.88 6.73
CA ARG A 98 -1.70 1.44 7.32
C ARG A 98 -1.13 2.55 6.43
N PRO A 99 -0.39 3.50 7.01
CA PRO A 99 0.36 4.46 6.21
C PRO A 99 1.48 3.73 5.47
N ILE A 100 1.62 4.01 4.18
CA ILE A 100 2.71 3.53 3.33
C ILE A 100 3.58 4.73 3.02
N VAL A 101 4.77 4.76 3.62
CA VAL A 101 5.73 5.85 3.39
C VAL A 101 6.37 5.65 2.02
N ARG A 102 6.29 6.68 1.18
CA ARG A 102 6.96 6.74 -0.13
C ARG A 102 7.94 7.92 -0.12
N GLY A 103 9.16 7.69 -0.54
CA GLY A 103 10.19 8.73 -0.63
C GLY A 103 9.98 9.73 -1.78
N LYS A 104 8.72 10.13 -2.07
CA LYS A 104 8.40 11.11 -3.11
C LYS A 104 8.14 12.48 -2.50
N GLU A 105 8.67 13.53 -3.15
CA GLU A 105 8.55 14.91 -2.68
C GLU A 105 7.10 15.40 -2.53
N THR A 106 6.21 15.01 -3.45
CA THR A 106 4.83 15.52 -3.49
C THR A 106 3.85 14.77 -2.60
N LYS A 107 4.06 13.47 -2.37
CA LYS A 107 3.21 12.64 -1.50
C LYS A 107 4.08 11.67 -0.71
N THR A 108 4.38 12.05 0.51
CA THR A 108 5.25 11.28 1.41
C THR A 108 4.58 10.03 1.97
N VAL A 109 3.24 10.01 2.05
CA VAL A 109 2.46 8.89 2.62
C VAL A 109 1.26 8.60 1.73
N GLU A 110 1.07 7.33 1.42
CA GLU A 110 -0.12 6.80 0.74
C GLU A 110 -0.88 5.86 1.68
N PHE A 111 -2.17 5.68 1.41
CA PHE A 111 -3.07 4.82 2.18
C PHE A 111 -3.76 3.85 1.24
N GLY A 112 -3.93 2.60 1.67
CA GLY A 112 -4.59 1.57 0.89
C GLY A 112 -3.80 0.27 0.83
N ALA A 113 -4.16 -0.59 -0.12
CA ALA A 113 -3.43 -1.83 -0.36
C ALA A 113 -2.15 -1.57 -1.15
N LYS A 114 -1.07 -2.23 -0.76
CA LYS A 114 0.16 -2.34 -1.52
C LYS A 114 0.16 -3.66 -2.28
N CYS A 115 0.28 -3.58 -3.60
CA CYS A 115 0.29 -4.74 -4.48
C CYS A 115 1.64 -4.87 -5.16
N ASN A 116 2.26 -6.05 -5.05
CA ASN A 116 3.43 -6.43 -5.82
C ASN A 116 2.97 -7.28 -7.01
N ASN A 117 3.11 -6.75 -8.21
CA ASN A 117 2.69 -7.43 -9.43
C ASN A 117 3.90 -7.84 -10.27
N ILE A 118 3.78 -9.00 -10.90
CA ILE A 118 4.64 -9.42 -12.01
C ILE A 118 3.85 -9.29 -13.32
N LEU A 119 4.57 -8.94 -14.38
CA LEU A 119 4.02 -8.87 -15.73
C LEU A 119 4.75 -9.90 -16.59
N ILE A 120 4.03 -10.91 -17.07
CA ILE A 120 4.54 -11.97 -17.94
C ILE A 120 3.78 -11.84 -19.24
N ASP A 121 4.50 -11.57 -20.30
CA ASP A 121 3.91 -11.39 -21.63
C ASP A 121 2.65 -10.50 -21.63
N GLY A 122 2.74 -9.37 -20.92
CA GLY A 122 1.66 -8.37 -20.81
C GLY A 122 0.45 -8.78 -19.94
N ILE A 123 0.49 -9.93 -19.29
CA ILE A 123 -0.50 -10.37 -18.32
C ILE A 123 0.01 -10.11 -16.90
N SER A 124 -0.77 -9.41 -16.10
CA SER A 124 -0.44 -9.05 -14.72
C SER A 124 -0.85 -10.15 -13.75
N PHE A 125 0.07 -10.55 -12.88
CA PHE A 125 -0.21 -11.47 -11.77
C PHE A 125 0.16 -10.82 -10.44
N ILE A 126 -0.69 -11.02 -9.44
CA ILE A 126 -0.47 -10.52 -8.07
C ILE A 126 0.46 -11.50 -7.34
N GLU A 127 1.71 -11.10 -7.08
CA GLU A 127 2.61 -11.87 -6.24
C GLU A 127 2.30 -11.66 -4.75
N LYS A 128 2.02 -10.40 -4.35
CA LYS A 128 1.67 -10.07 -2.97
C LYS A 128 0.72 -8.90 -2.90
N LEU A 129 -0.34 -9.06 -2.10
CA LEU A 129 -1.26 -8.00 -1.72
C LEU A 129 -1.21 -7.81 -0.20
N SER A 130 -1.02 -6.59 0.28
CA SER A 130 -0.96 -6.30 1.71
C SER A 130 -1.46 -4.88 2.00
N PHE A 131 -2.16 -4.71 3.12
CA PHE A 131 -2.49 -3.40 3.68
C PHE A 131 -1.40 -2.86 4.62
N ASN A 132 -0.39 -3.66 4.92
CA ASN A 132 0.82 -3.25 5.61
C ASN A 132 1.91 -2.91 4.58
N ALA A 133 2.75 -1.94 4.91
CA ALA A 133 3.93 -1.67 4.12
C ALA A 133 4.87 -2.89 4.11
N PHE A 134 5.44 -3.18 2.96
CA PHE A 134 6.49 -4.19 2.81
C PHE A 134 7.55 -3.71 1.82
N ASN A 135 8.75 -4.23 1.95
CA ASN A 135 9.82 -3.95 0.99
C ASN A 135 9.66 -4.86 -0.24
N GLU A 136 9.40 -4.28 -1.40
CA GLU A 136 9.26 -5.00 -2.67
C GLU A 136 10.57 -5.69 -3.07
N GLY A 137 11.71 -5.07 -2.76
CA GLY A 137 13.03 -5.62 -3.06
C GLY A 137 13.26 -7.02 -2.46
N THR A 138 12.65 -7.32 -1.31
CA THR A 138 12.75 -8.67 -0.69
C THR A 138 11.91 -9.73 -1.39
N ARG A 139 11.11 -9.34 -2.39
CA ARG A 139 10.14 -10.23 -3.05
C ARG A 139 10.65 -10.83 -4.36
N LEU A 140 11.85 -10.45 -4.86
CA LEU A 140 12.34 -10.88 -6.16
C LEU A 140 12.35 -12.41 -6.33
N LYS A 141 12.88 -13.12 -5.36
CA LYS A 141 12.93 -14.61 -5.41
C LYS A 141 11.54 -15.22 -5.52
N HIS A 142 10.55 -14.65 -4.83
CA HIS A 142 9.15 -15.10 -4.93
C HIS A 142 8.53 -14.77 -6.29
N CYS A 143 8.87 -13.59 -6.86
CA CYS A 143 8.44 -13.23 -8.21
C CYS A 143 8.97 -14.21 -9.25
N VAL A 144 10.25 -14.60 -9.15
CA VAL A 144 10.87 -15.60 -10.04
C VAL A 144 10.18 -16.95 -9.88
N SER A 145 10.07 -17.45 -8.65
CA SER A 145 9.40 -18.74 -8.38
C SER A 145 7.95 -18.77 -8.88
N LEU A 146 7.19 -17.69 -8.66
CA LEU A 146 5.82 -17.59 -9.18
C LEU A 146 5.80 -17.59 -10.71
N SER A 147 6.71 -16.84 -11.36
CA SER A 147 6.80 -16.79 -12.82
C SER A 147 7.08 -18.18 -13.41
N GLU A 148 8.07 -18.89 -12.85
CA GLU A 148 8.43 -20.25 -13.28
C GLU A 148 7.28 -21.24 -13.05
N LYS A 149 6.57 -21.13 -11.94
CA LYS A 149 5.40 -21.97 -11.66
C LYS A 149 4.26 -21.73 -12.66
N LEU A 150 4.05 -20.48 -13.07
CA LEU A 150 2.98 -20.11 -14.00
C LEU A 150 3.30 -20.47 -15.45
N THR A 151 4.57 -20.38 -15.84
CA THR A 151 4.98 -20.58 -17.25
C THR A 151 5.56 -21.96 -17.53
N GLY A 152 6.00 -22.68 -16.50
CA GLY A 152 6.72 -23.96 -16.64
C GLY A 152 8.14 -23.83 -17.18
N VAL A 153 8.65 -22.59 -17.36
CA VAL A 153 10.00 -22.35 -17.90
C VAL A 153 10.85 -21.48 -16.98
N PRO A 154 12.18 -21.70 -16.91
CA PRO A 154 13.07 -20.90 -16.09
C PRO A 154 13.12 -19.43 -16.55
N VAL A 155 13.10 -18.52 -15.58
CA VAL A 155 13.23 -17.09 -15.85
C VAL A 155 14.65 -16.76 -16.30
N LYS A 156 14.81 -16.13 -17.47
CA LYS A 156 16.09 -15.73 -18.04
C LYS A 156 16.35 -14.22 -17.97
N LYS A 157 15.29 -13.41 -17.98
CA LYS A 157 15.38 -11.96 -18.04
C LYS A 157 14.38 -11.30 -17.09
N ILE A 158 14.81 -10.25 -16.38
CA ILE A 158 13.96 -9.49 -15.44
C ILE A 158 14.13 -7.99 -15.66
N GLY A 159 13.04 -7.31 -15.97
CA GLY A 159 12.92 -5.87 -15.90
C GLY A 159 12.38 -5.44 -14.53
N GLY A 160 13.24 -5.11 -13.58
CA GLY A 160 12.84 -4.70 -12.20
C GLY A 160 13.06 -3.21 -11.94
N ASP A 161 12.34 -2.67 -10.94
CA ASP A 161 12.59 -1.32 -10.42
C ASP A 161 13.88 -1.27 -9.58
N GLN A 162 14.39 -0.07 -9.33
CA GLN A 162 15.59 0.16 -8.50
C GLN A 162 15.45 -0.46 -7.09
N GLY A 163 14.25 -0.54 -6.54
CA GLY A 163 13.97 -1.20 -5.27
C GLY A 163 14.41 -2.66 -5.22
N TYR A 164 14.47 -3.34 -6.37
CA TYR A 164 14.92 -4.74 -6.47
C TYR A 164 16.45 -4.89 -6.64
N SER A 165 17.19 -3.81 -6.84
CA SER A 165 18.62 -3.85 -7.18
C SER A 165 19.55 -4.06 -5.98
N GLY A 166 19.06 -4.58 -4.85
CA GLY A 166 19.84 -4.93 -3.66
C GLY A 166 20.91 -6.01 -3.94
N ASN A 167 21.93 -6.10 -3.07
CA ASN A 167 23.04 -7.05 -3.25
C ASN A 167 22.56 -8.50 -3.32
N ASP A 168 21.69 -8.91 -2.40
CA ASP A 168 21.16 -10.28 -2.33
C ASP A 168 20.45 -10.68 -3.64
N ASN A 169 19.66 -9.76 -4.21
CA ASN A 169 18.99 -9.99 -5.48
C ASN A 169 19.96 -10.05 -6.65
N ARG A 170 21.04 -9.25 -6.63
CA ARG A 170 22.09 -9.30 -7.66
C ARG A 170 22.85 -10.63 -7.62
N THR A 171 23.21 -11.09 -6.43
CA THR A 171 23.86 -12.38 -6.22
C THR A 171 22.95 -13.50 -6.69
N PHE A 172 21.68 -13.51 -6.28
CA PHE A 172 20.69 -14.49 -6.72
C PHE A 172 20.54 -14.52 -8.26
N CYS A 173 20.40 -13.37 -8.92
CA CYS A 173 20.27 -13.31 -10.38
C CYS A 173 21.55 -13.80 -11.08
N LYS A 174 22.74 -13.50 -10.55
CA LYS A 174 24.02 -13.97 -11.08
C LYS A 174 24.15 -15.48 -10.98
N GLU A 175 23.85 -16.07 -9.82
CA GLU A 175 23.90 -17.52 -9.59
C GLU A 175 22.94 -18.29 -10.48
N ASN A 176 21.74 -17.73 -10.73
CA ASN A 176 20.72 -18.33 -11.59
C ASN A 176 20.83 -17.90 -13.07
N ARG A 177 21.89 -17.17 -13.46
CA ARG A 177 22.12 -16.69 -14.83
C ARG A 177 20.97 -15.86 -15.39
N ILE A 178 20.34 -15.04 -14.53
CA ILE A 178 19.24 -14.16 -14.90
C ILE A 178 19.78 -12.78 -15.28
N GLU A 179 19.51 -12.33 -16.49
CA GLU A 179 19.82 -10.98 -16.96
C GLU A 179 18.84 -9.97 -16.37
N THR A 180 19.34 -8.78 -15.94
CA THR A 180 18.51 -7.80 -15.25
C THR A 180 18.67 -6.38 -15.79
N SER A 181 17.64 -5.55 -15.63
CA SER A 181 17.69 -4.10 -15.86
C SER A 181 18.42 -3.33 -14.75
N PHE A 182 18.95 -3.99 -13.72
CA PHE A 182 19.51 -3.32 -12.54
C PHE A 182 20.70 -2.44 -12.90
N THR A 183 20.73 -1.22 -12.37
CA THR A 183 21.83 -0.29 -12.60
C THR A 183 23.12 -0.87 -12.01
N GLN A 184 24.18 -0.87 -12.80
CA GLN A 184 25.48 -1.36 -12.35
C GLN A 184 26.00 -0.48 -11.19
N LYS A 185 26.59 -1.12 -10.18
CA LYS A 185 27.30 -0.41 -9.12
C LYS A 185 28.74 -0.13 -9.58
N GLY A 186 29.20 1.09 -9.31
CA GLY A 186 30.55 1.54 -9.70
C GLY A 186 30.65 1.99 -11.17
N ARG A 187 31.87 2.05 -11.70
CA ARG A 187 32.14 2.51 -13.06
C ARG A 187 31.52 1.59 -14.11
N THR A 188 30.83 2.17 -15.07
CA THR A 188 30.18 1.40 -16.16
C THR A 188 31.24 0.73 -17.05
N GLY A 189 31.18 -0.59 -17.12
CA GLY A 189 32.07 -1.36 -18.02
C GLY A 189 31.71 -1.17 -19.50
N LYS A 190 32.69 -1.43 -20.39
CA LYS A 190 32.55 -1.26 -21.85
C LYS A 190 31.78 -2.42 -22.55
N ASN A 191 31.11 -3.32 -21.83
CA ASN A 191 30.39 -4.43 -22.44
C ASN A 191 29.08 -3.96 -23.09
N GLU A 192 29.12 -3.69 -24.40
CA GLU A 192 28.00 -3.11 -25.16
C GLU A 192 26.79 -4.03 -25.22
N VAL A 193 26.98 -5.36 -25.33
CA VAL A 193 25.88 -6.33 -25.39
C VAL A 193 25.08 -6.33 -24.08
N LYS A 194 25.77 -6.43 -22.94
CA LYS A 194 25.10 -6.36 -21.63
C LYS A 194 24.39 -5.02 -21.41
N ASN A 195 24.96 -3.93 -21.90
CA ASN A 195 24.35 -2.61 -21.80
C ASN A 195 23.13 -2.46 -22.73
N ALA A 196 23.12 -3.12 -23.88
CA ALA A 196 21.98 -3.15 -24.80
C ALA A 196 20.80 -3.92 -24.19
N THR A 197 21.00 -5.16 -23.71
CA THR A 197 19.98 -5.95 -23.03
C THR A 197 19.37 -5.21 -21.83
N LYS A 198 20.23 -4.57 -21.04
CA LYS A 198 19.80 -3.81 -19.88
C LYS A 198 18.91 -2.61 -20.26
N ARG A 199 19.27 -1.86 -21.31
CA ARG A 199 18.47 -0.76 -21.84
C ARG A 199 17.13 -1.24 -22.38
N GLU A 200 17.13 -2.36 -23.10
CA GLU A 200 15.92 -2.99 -23.61
C GLU A 200 14.96 -3.38 -22.46
N LEU A 201 15.44 -4.11 -21.46
CA LEU A 201 14.65 -4.50 -20.29
C LEU A 201 14.12 -3.30 -19.51
N ALA A 202 14.91 -2.23 -19.37
CA ALA A 202 14.47 -1.00 -18.73
C ALA A 202 13.36 -0.30 -19.53
N ARG A 203 13.48 -0.29 -20.87
CA ARG A 203 12.47 0.26 -21.79
C ARG A 203 11.17 -0.53 -21.73
N VAL A 204 11.25 -1.86 -21.85
CA VAL A 204 10.08 -2.74 -21.76
C VAL A 204 9.37 -2.58 -20.42
N ARG A 205 10.10 -2.49 -19.32
CA ARG A 205 9.51 -2.20 -18.01
C ARG A 205 8.75 -0.87 -18.01
N ALA A 206 9.40 0.20 -18.47
CA ALA A 206 8.79 1.53 -18.44
C ALA A 206 7.54 1.62 -19.33
N THR A 207 7.52 0.96 -20.48
CA THR A 207 6.36 1.00 -21.40
C THR A 207 5.28 0.00 -21.00
N ALA A 208 5.63 -1.28 -20.86
CA ALA A 208 4.64 -2.33 -20.65
C ALA A 208 4.08 -2.34 -19.21
N MET A 209 4.95 -2.24 -18.20
CA MET A 209 4.52 -2.36 -16.80
C MET A 209 3.86 -1.07 -16.30
N GLU A 210 4.44 0.10 -16.57
CA GLU A 210 3.85 1.38 -16.19
C GLU A 210 2.55 1.65 -16.98
N GLY A 211 2.52 1.29 -18.26
CA GLY A 211 1.31 1.34 -19.09
C GLY A 211 0.20 0.44 -18.55
N SER A 212 0.52 -0.79 -18.14
CA SER A 212 -0.41 -1.71 -17.50
C SER A 212 -0.98 -1.13 -16.21
N PHE A 213 -0.14 -0.60 -15.32
CA PHE A 213 -0.60 0.04 -14.08
C PHE A 213 -1.43 1.29 -14.32
N GLY A 214 -1.06 2.11 -15.31
CA GLY A 214 -1.84 3.26 -15.73
C GLY A 214 -3.25 2.85 -16.17
N THR A 215 -3.34 1.89 -17.08
CA THR A 215 -4.61 1.34 -17.58
C THR A 215 -5.47 0.76 -16.47
N GLN A 216 -4.89 -0.05 -15.57
CA GLN A 216 -5.60 -0.63 -14.42
C GLN A 216 -6.17 0.44 -13.48
N LYS A 217 -5.42 1.52 -13.23
CA LYS A 217 -5.88 2.62 -12.38
C LYS A 217 -6.96 3.47 -13.02
N GLU A 218 -6.80 3.83 -14.29
CA GLU A 218 -7.71 4.78 -14.95
C GLU A 218 -9.00 4.10 -15.48
N HIS A 219 -8.91 2.87 -15.99
CA HIS A 219 -10.02 2.21 -16.67
C HIS A 219 -10.65 1.07 -15.88
N TYR A 220 -9.95 0.48 -14.91
CA TYR A 220 -10.44 -0.68 -14.15
C TYR A 220 -10.61 -0.42 -12.65
N GLY A 221 -10.82 0.84 -12.27
CA GLY A 221 -11.25 1.25 -10.93
C GLY A 221 -10.18 1.14 -9.82
N LEU A 222 -8.89 0.86 -10.16
CA LEU A 222 -7.85 0.67 -9.16
C LEU A 222 -7.24 1.98 -8.63
N ARG A 223 -7.62 3.13 -9.19
CA ARG A 223 -7.17 4.43 -8.69
C ARG A 223 -7.79 4.79 -7.34
N LYS A 224 -9.09 4.47 -7.16
CA LYS A 224 -9.85 4.72 -5.94
C LYS A 224 -10.87 3.61 -5.73
N ILE A 225 -10.60 2.74 -4.79
CA ILE A 225 -11.46 1.60 -4.50
C ILE A 225 -12.52 1.99 -3.47
N ALA A 226 -13.79 2.00 -3.91
CA ALA A 226 -14.94 2.35 -3.10
C ALA A 226 -15.53 1.12 -2.38
N ALA A 227 -14.71 0.42 -1.58
CA ALA A 227 -15.15 -0.69 -0.75
C ALA A 227 -15.28 -0.26 0.71
N ARG A 228 -16.23 -0.84 1.45
CA ARG A 228 -16.43 -0.59 2.88
C ARG A 228 -15.68 -1.59 3.76
N ILE A 229 -15.55 -2.83 3.32
CA ILE A 229 -14.91 -3.92 4.07
C ILE A 229 -13.69 -4.46 3.32
N LYS A 230 -12.77 -5.05 4.06
CA LYS A 230 -11.47 -5.53 3.55
C LYS A 230 -11.60 -6.59 2.46
N SER A 231 -12.50 -7.56 2.63
CA SER A 231 -12.72 -8.63 1.65
C SER A 231 -13.20 -8.09 0.31
N THR A 232 -14.16 -7.16 0.31
CA THR A 232 -14.64 -6.50 -0.90
C THR A 232 -13.56 -5.65 -1.55
N GLU A 233 -12.71 -4.98 -0.77
CA GLU A 233 -11.58 -4.21 -1.31
C GLU A 233 -10.57 -5.12 -2.01
N ILE A 234 -10.24 -6.26 -1.41
CA ILE A 234 -9.38 -7.29 -2.03
C ILE A 234 -10.02 -7.80 -3.32
N LEU A 235 -11.29 -8.15 -3.28
CA LEU A 235 -12.03 -8.66 -4.44
C LEU A 235 -12.02 -7.66 -5.60
N LEU A 236 -12.27 -6.38 -5.34
CA LEU A 236 -12.23 -5.33 -6.37
C LEU A 236 -10.84 -5.15 -6.96
N ILE A 237 -9.77 -5.31 -6.16
CA ILE A 237 -8.39 -5.28 -6.68
C ILE A 237 -8.16 -6.43 -7.65
N PHE A 238 -8.55 -7.64 -7.28
CA PHE A 238 -8.45 -8.81 -8.16
C PHE A 238 -9.26 -8.64 -9.43
N PHE A 239 -10.51 -8.23 -9.33
CA PHE A 239 -11.36 -7.98 -10.50
C PHE A 239 -10.75 -6.93 -11.44
N GLY A 240 -10.26 -5.80 -10.90
CA GLY A 240 -9.67 -4.76 -11.73
C GLY A 240 -8.45 -5.25 -12.53
N ILE A 241 -7.57 -6.05 -11.90
CA ILE A 241 -6.39 -6.61 -12.57
C ILE A 241 -6.79 -7.69 -13.57
N HIS A 242 -7.67 -8.62 -13.20
CA HIS A 242 -8.05 -9.72 -14.09
C HIS A 242 -8.91 -9.27 -15.26
N THR A 243 -9.80 -8.27 -15.08
CA THR A 243 -10.53 -7.67 -16.19
C THR A 243 -9.58 -7.02 -17.20
N ALA A 244 -8.55 -6.30 -16.71
CA ALA A 244 -7.53 -5.74 -17.59
C ALA A 244 -6.78 -6.83 -18.37
N ASN A 245 -6.46 -7.96 -17.73
CA ASN A 245 -5.84 -9.11 -18.37
C ASN A 245 -6.73 -9.71 -19.47
N VAL A 246 -8.02 -9.96 -19.17
CA VAL A 246 -9.00 -10.52 -20.13
C VAL A 246 -9.13 -9.62 -21.35
N VAL A 247 -9.28 -8.31 -21.16
CA VAL A 247 -9.36 -7.35 -22.27
C VAL A 247 -8.08 -7.34 -23.11
N ASN A 248 -6.91 -7.47 -22.47
CA ASN A 248 -5.63 -7.54 -23.18
C ASN A 248 -5.52 -8.81 -24.01
N LEU A 249 -5.94 -9.97 -23.49
CA LEU A 249 -5.99 -11.23 -24.22
C LEU A 249 -6.95 -11.16 -25.41
N ALA A 250 -8.18 -10.69 -25.21
CA ALA A 250 -9.15 -10.56 -26.28
C ALA A 250 -8.67 -9.66 -27.43
N ARG A 251 -7.98 -8.55 -27.12
CA ARG A 251 -7.38 -7.69 -28.15
C ARG A 251 -6.29 -8.41 -28.95
N ARG A 252 -5.50 -9.26 -28.32
CA ARG A 252 -4.44 -10.04 -29.01
C ARG A 252 -5.03 -11.07 -29.97
N GLU A 253 -6.07 -11.80 -29.53
CA GLU A 253 -6.78 -12.75 -30.38
C GLU A 253 -7.41 -12.06 -31.59
N SER A 254 -8.06 -10.91 -31.38
CA SER A 254 -8.66 -10.13 -32.47
C SER A 254 -7.62 -9.69 -33.52
N VAL A 255 -6.40 -9.28 -33.07
CA VAL A 255 -5.30 -8.90 -33.97
C VAL A 255 -4.76 -10.12 -34.72
N GLN A 256 -4.62 -11.29 -34.07
CA GLN A 256 -4.16 -12.51 -34.73
C GLN A 256 -5.15 -12.99 -35.79
N VAL A 257 -6.45 -12.95 -35.51
CA VAL A 257 -7.51 -13.29 -36.48
C VAL A 257 -7.48 -12.33 -37.67
N ALA A 258 -7.32 -11.02 -37.44
CA ALA A 258 -7.25 -10.02 -38.52
C ALA A 258 -5.98 -10.14 -39.39
N LEU A 259 -4.88 -10.70 -38.86
CA LEU A 259 -3.63 -10.95 -39.62
C LEU A 259 -3.66 -12.26 -40.38
N ALA A 260 -4.56 -13.18 -40.03
CA ALA A 260 -4.72 -14.49 -40.68
C ALA A 260 -5.83 -14.49 -41.75
N ALA A 261 -6.63 -13.43 -41.86
CA ALA A 261 -7.64 -13.22 -42.88
C ALA A 261 -7.10 -12.36 -44.03
#